data_a77730a321fda6402927fa0b0cebf387
#
_entry.id   a77730a321fda6402927fa0b0cebf387
#
_cell.length_a   1.000
_cell.length_b   1.000
_cell.length_c   1.000
_cell.angle_alpha   90.00
_cell.angle_beta   90.00
_cell.angle_gamma   90.00
#
_symmetry.space_group_name_H-M   'P 1'
#
loop_
_entity.id
_entity.type
_entity.pdbx_description
1 polymer ?
#
loop_
_entity_poly.entity_id
_entity_poly.type
_entity_poly.pdbx_seq_one_letter_code
_entity_poly.pdbx_strand_id
1 'polypeptide(L)'
;MLRKGDLTQGGIITTLLQFTLPMLAGSLLQQCYNIADTLIVGQCIGANALAAVGSAYTLMVFLISILLGLSMGSGTVFSLQYGAGDLSALRRSIYVSLLLIGTVTILLNVAVFLWLDPILRWLQVPYDIYSLMRNYLWIIFWGIVFTFLYNFYAALLRAVGDSVTPLWFLAVSVVLNIGLDLFLILVLDQGIEGAAVATVIAQGTAASGILLYTYKTRPELRLHREDMCFDRSSLREITSFSTLTCVQQSVMNFGILMVQGLVNSFGTVVMAAFAAAVKIDSFAYMPVQEFGNAFSTFVAQNFGARKGDRIRRGVRSAFLITIVFSLVISLLVFFFAKPLMLIFVRPDEAEILRIGTEYLRIEGAFYLGIGILFLLYGYYRAIRMPGMSVVLTILSLGTRIVLSYWLASIPTIGVTGIWWSIPIGWFLADLAGIAYYRYRKYAVSRT
;
A
#
# COMPACT_ATOMS: atom_id res chain seq x y z
N MET A 1 15.14 29.71 -10.26
CA MET A 1 15.15 28.34 -10.80
C MET A 1 13.98 27.58 -10.21
N LEU A 2 13.04 27.12 -11.04
CA LEU A 2 11.93 26.25 -10.61
C LEU A 2 12.56 24.92 -10.08
N ARG A 3 12.33 24.59 -8.81
CA ARG A 3 12.78 23.28 -8.26
C ARG A 3 12.02 22.17 -9.02
N LYS A 4 12.73 21.32 -9.77
CA LYS A 4 12.13 20.11 -10.36
C LYS A 4 11.46 19.32 -9.22
N GLY A 5 10.14 19.10 -9.31
CA GLY A 5 9.37 18.35 -8.30
C GLY A 5 8.56 19.22 -7.31
N ASP A 6 8.53 20.55 -7.45
CA ASP A 6 7.73 21.42 -6.57
C ASP A 6 6.23 21.35 -6.91
N LEU A 7 5.45 20.62 -6.08
CA LEU A 7 4.01 20.48 -6.24
C LEU A 7 3.23 21.75 -5.83
N THR A 8 3.92 22.79 -5.34
CA THR A 8 3.30 24.04 -4.92
C THR A 8 3.13 25.04 -6.06
N GLN A 9 3.55 24.70 -7.28
CA GLN A 9 3.52 25.56 -8.47
C GLN A 9 2.88 24.85 -9.66
N GLY A 10 2.64 25.55 -10.75
CA GLY A 10 2.08 25.02 -11.99
C GLY A 10 0.59 24.70 -11.96
N GLY A 11 0.08 24.09 -13.04
CA GLY A 11 -1.31 23.66 -13.18
C GLY A 11 -1.63 22.50 -12.24
N ILE A 12 -2.71 22.60 -11.46
CA ILE A 12 -3.03 21.62 -10.40
C ILE A 12 -3.25 20.22 -10.97
N ILE A 13 -4.10 20.10 -12.01
CA ILE A 13 -4.45 18.80 -12.61
C ILE A 13 -3.20 18.16 -13.22
N THR A 14 -2.44 18.93 -14.00
CA THR A 14 -1.20 18.47 -14.64
C THR A 14 -0.18 17.99 -13.58
N THR A 15 0.00 18.77 -12.51
CA THR A 15 0.91 18.43 -11.42
C THR A 15 0.49 17.12 -10.73
N LEU A 16 -0.80 16.96 -10.41
CA LEU A 16 -1.33 15.75 -9.77
C LEU A 16 -1.15 14.54 -10.68
N LEU A 17 -1.54 14.63 -11.96
CA LEU A 17 -1.44 13.51 -12.90
C LEU A 17 0.02 13.13 -13.18
N GLN A 18 0.90 14.10 -13.46
CA GLN A 18 2.32 13.84 -13.70
C GLN A 18 3.02 13.20 -12.50
N PHE A 19 2.58 13.54 -11.29
CA PHE A 19 3.13 12.94 -10.07
C PHE A 19 2.54 11.55 -9.78
N THR A 20 1.25 11.33 -10.09
CA THR A 20 0.55 10.05 -9.86
C THR A 20 0.96 8.97 -10.85
N LEU A 21 1.13 9.31 -12.14
CA LEU A 21 1.39 8.31 -13.18
C LEU A 21 2.62 7.44 -12.91
N PRO A 22 3.79 7.98 -12.50
CA PRO A 22 4.93 7.13 -12.12
C PRO A 22 4.66 6.27 -10.88
N MET A 23 3.88 6.76 -9.91
CA MET A 23 3.50 5.97 -8.73
C MET A 23 2.62 4.80 -9.13
N LEU A 24 1.61 5.03 -9.97
CA LEU A 24 0.76 3.99 -10.52
C LEU A 24 1.56 2.96 -11.34
N ALA A 25 2.46 3.43 -12.20
CA ALA A 25 3.33 2.53 -12.96
C ALA A 25 4.20 1.66 -12.04
N GLY A 26 4.69 2.23 -10.92
CA GLY A 26 5.42 1.48 -9.90
C GLY A 26 4.57 0.41 -9.23
N SER A 27 3.33 0.72 -8.85
CA SER A 27 2.43 -0.25 -8.23
C SER A 27 2.02 -1.36 -9.21
N LEU A 28 1.76 -1.04 -10.49
CA LEU A 28 1.52 -2.05 -11.53
C LEU A 28 2.74 -2.94 -11.75
N LEU A 29 3.93 -2.34 -11.83
CA LEU A 29 5.18 -3.09 -11.98
C LEU A 29 5.42 -4.04 -10.80
N GLN A 30 5.11 -3.61 -9.58
CA GLN A 30 5.19 -4.45 -8.39
C GLN A 30 4.22 -5.65 -8.47
N GLN A 31 3.02 -5.47 -9.01
CA GLN A 31 2.07 -6.57 -9.22
C GLN A 31 2.54 -7.54 -10.31
N CYS A 32 3.08 -7.02 -11.42
CA CYS A 32 3.68 -7.86 -12.47
C CYS A 32 4.86 -8.68 -11.91
N TYR A 33 5.69 -8.06 -11.06
CA TYR A 33 6.76 -8.74 -10.36
C TYR A 33 6.25 -9.91 -9.50
N ASN A 34 5.25 -9.67 -8.63
CA ASN A 34 4.68 -10.70 -7.77
C ASN A 34 4.10 -11.88 -8.58
N ILE A 35 3.49 -11.59 -9.73
CA ILE A 35 2.96 -12.61 -10.64
C ILE A 35 4.10 -13.39 -11.28
N ALA A 36 5.15 -12.71 -11.78
CA ALA A 36 6.29 -13.36 -12.43
C ALA A 36 7.04 -14.30 -11.47
N ASP A 37 7.35 -13.83 -10.26
CA ASP A 37 8.00 -14.62 -9.21
C ASP A 37 7.18 -15.87 -8.86
N THR A 38 5.86 -15.71 -8.66
CA THR A 38 4.95 -16.82 -8.38
C THR A 38 4.91 -17.85 -9.54
N LEU A 39 4.90 -17.36 -10.79
CA LEU A 39 4.91 -18.23 -11.98
C LEU A 39 6.23 -19.00 -12.11
N ILE A 40 7.37 -18.32 -11.91
CA ILE A 40 8.70 -18.97 -12.00
C ILE A 40 8.80 -20.07 -10.93
N VAL A 41 8.47 -19.76 -9.68
CA VAL A 41 8.49 -20.75 -8.59
C VAL A 41 7.56 -21.92 -8.88
N GLY A 42 6.32 -21.65 -9.30
CA GLY A 42 5.32 -22.69 -9.56
C GLY A 42 5.66 -23.58 -10.74
N GLN A 43 6.18 -23.02 -11.84
CA GLN A 43 6.48 -23.77 -13.07
C GLN A 43 7.84 -24.49 -13.00
N CYS A 44 8.83 -23.88 -12.35
CA CYS A 44 10.19 -24.41 -12.38
C CYS A 44 10.52 -25.31 -11.16
N ILE A 45 9.89 -25.06 -9.99
CA ILE A 45 10.19 -25.83 -8.77
C ILE A 45 9.04 -26.79 -8.42
N GLY A 46 7.78 -26.35 -8.60
CA GLY A 46 6.60 -27.20 -8.43
C GLY A 46 5.63 -26.74 -7.34
N ALA A 47 4.57 -27.52 -7.14
CA ALA A 47 3.40 -27.15 -6.33
C ALA A 47 3.71 -26.91 -4.85
N ASN A 48 4.59 -27.70 -4.25
CA ASN A 48 4.94 -27.55 -2.83
C ASN A 48 5.71 -26.25 -2.58
N ALA A 49 6.63 -25.86 -3.47
CA ALA A 49 7.33 -24.59 -3.40
C ALA A 49 6.38 -23.40 -3.60
N LEU A 50 5.45 -23.50 -4.55
CA LEU A 50 4.42 -22.52 -4.76
C LEU A 50 3.53 -22.33 -3.52
N ALA A 51 3.13 -23.42 -2.87
CA ALA A 51 2.36 -23.38 -1.63
C ALA A 51 3.15 -22.74 -0.47
N ALA A 52 4.45 -23.07 -0.37
CA ALA A 52 5.34 -22.48 0.63
C ALA A 52 5.50 -20.95 0.44
N VAL A 53 5.78 -20.48 -0.79
CA VAL A 53 5.89 -19.06 -1.10
C VAL A 53 4.57 -18.32 -0.89
N GLY A 54 3.45 -18.90 -1.35
CA GLY A 54 2.13 -18.33 -1.15
C GLY A 54 1.74 -18.17 0.32
N SER A 55 2.06 -19.15 1.17
CA SER A 55 1.84 -19.06 2.61
C SER A 55 2.77 -18.06 3.27
N ALA A 56 4.04 -18.01 2.86
CA ALA A 56 5.03 -17.04 3.32
C ALA A 56 4.63 -15.61 2.99
N TYR A 57 4.01 -15.39 1.83
CA TYR A 57 3.57 -14.09 1.35
C TYR A 57 2.66 -13.36 2.35
N THR A 58 1.72 -14.07 2.99
CA THR A 58 0.81 -13.49 3.98
C THR A 58 1.56 -12.89 5.17
N LEU A 59 2.55 -13.61 5.71
CA LEU A 59 3.39 -13.11 6.80
C LEU A 59 4.25 -11.93 6.35
N MET A 60 4.82 -12.01 5.15
CA MET A 60 5.63 -10.94 4.58
C MET A 60 4.82 -9.65 4.37
N VAL A 61 3.61 -9.75 3.80
CA VAL A 61 2.72 -8.59 3.59
C VAL A 61 2.40 -7.89 4.90
N PHE A 62 2.14 -8.65 5.96
CA PHE A 62 1.89 -8.10 7.29
C PHE A 62 3.10 -7.29 7.80
N LEU A 63 4.31 -7.86 7.76
CA LEU A 63 5.53 -7.18 8.22
C LEU A 63 5.89 -5.97 7.36
N ILE A 64 5.79 -6.11 6.04
CA ILE A 64 6.05 -5.02 5.10
C ILE A 64 5.06 -3.87 5.29
N SER A 65 3.78 -4.16 5.61
CA SER A 65 2.77 -3.13 5.83
C SER A 65 3.11 -2.21 7.00
N ILE A 66 3.77 -2.74 8.04
CA ILE A 66 4.29 -1.95 9.16
C ILE A 66 5.33 -0.94 8.65
N LEU A 67 6.34 -1.42 7.91
CA LEU A 67 7.41 -0.58 7.37
C LEU A 67 6.90 0.46 6.37
N LEU A 68 5.95 0.06 5.52
CA LEU A 68 5.28 0.97 4.59
C LEU A 68 4.52 2.06 5.33
N GLY A 69 3.73 1.71 6.34
CA GLY A 69 2.96 2.66 7.14
C GLY A 69 3.88 3.66 7.85
N LEU A 70 4.96 3.18 8.45
CA LEU A 70 5.96 4.04 9.11
C LEU A 70 6.63 4.99 8.11
N SER A 71 7.03 4.48 6.94
CA SER A 71 7.67 5.30 5.89
C SER A 71 6.72 6.31 5.27
N MET A 72 5.45 5.94 5.04
CA MET A 72 4.41 6.86 4.52
C MET A 72 4.09 7.98 5.51
N GLY A 73 4.00 7.67 6.80
CA GLY A 73 3.78 8.66 7.85
C GLY A 73 4.92 9.68 7.91
N SER A 74 6.18 9.21 7.94
CA SER A 74 7.37 10.06 7.86
C SER A 74 7.40 10.88 6.57
N GLY A 75 7.07 10.29 5.42
CA GLY A 75 7.00 10.97 4.12
C GLY A 75 6.01 12.15 4.12
N THR A 76 4.93 12.07 4.89
CA THR A 76 4.00 13.18 5.05
C THR A 76 4.65 14.35 5.80
N VAL A 77 5.38 14.08 6.89
CA VAL A 77 6.11 15.11 7.64
C VAL A 77 7.19 15.74 6.75
N PHE A 78 7.93 14.93 5.99
CA PHE A 78 8.91 15.44 5.03
C PHE A 78 8.26 16.37 4.00
N SER A 79 7.08 16.01 3.48
CA SER A 79 6.34 16.84 2.52
C SER A 79 5.91 18.17 3.12
N LEU A 80 5.46 18.19 4.38
CA LEU A 80 5.09 19.39 5.11
C LEU A 80 6.28 20.34 5.28
N GLN A 81 7.43 19.80 5.71
CA GLN A 81 8.64 20.58 5.97
C GLN A 81 9.29 21.07 4.67
N TYR A 82 9.30 20.23 3.63
CA TYR A 82 9.77 20.61 2.32
C TYR A 82 8.92 21.75 1.72
N GLY A 83 7.59 21.63 1.82
CA GLY A 83 6.67 22.67 1.40
C GLY A 83 6.83 23.98 2.16
N ALA A 84 7.15 23.92 3.47
CA ALA A 84 7.47 25.09 4.28
C ALA A 84 8.83 25.72 3.94
N GLY A 85 9.67 25.04 3.16
CA GLY A 85 11.04 25.51 2.86
C GLY A 85 12.03 25.31 4.02
N ASP A 86 11.63 24.62 5.09
CA ASP A 86 12.47 24.38 6.28
C ASP A 86 13.31 23.11 6.07
N LEU A 87 14.43 23.26 5.35
CA LEU A 87 15.34 22.17 5.05
C LEU A 87 16.06 21.65 6.31
N SER A 88 16.25 22.49 7.33
CA SER A 88 16.91 22.05 8.55
C SER A 88 15.99 21.16 9.39
N ALA A 89 14.70 21.51 9.52
CA ALA A 89 13.72 20.63 10.13
C ALA A 89 13.56 19.33 9.34
N LEU A 90 13.54 19.40 7.99
CA LEU A 90 13.46 18.24 7.11
C LEU A 90 14.63 17.27 7.36
N ARG A 91 15.88 17.75 7.40
CA ARG A 91 17.06 16.90 7.64
C ARG A 91 17.03 16.27 9.05
N ARG A 92 16.66 17.02 10.08
CA ARG A 92 16.45 16.47 11.43
C ARG A 92 15.38 15.36 11.43
N SER A 93 14.27 15.59 10.75
CA SER A 93 13.21 14.60 10.64
C SER A 93 13.64 13.35 9.85
N ILE A 94 14.47 13.49 8.80
CA ILE A 94 15.08 12.37 8.09
C ILE A 94 15.94 11.54 9.05
N TYR A 95 16.80 12.18 9.82
CA TYR A 95 17.66 11.49 10.80
C TYR A 95 16.84 10.75 11.87
N VAL A 96 15.89 11.42 12.49
CA VAL A 96 15.03 10.83 13.53
C VAL A 96 14.20 9.67 12.96
N SER A 97 13.67 9.81 11.74
CA SER A 97 12.91 8.74 11.08
C SER A 97 13.77 7.53 10.73
N LEU A 98 15.00 7.74 10.23
CA LEU A 98 15.94 6.66 9.97
C LEU A 98 16.25 5.88 11.25
N LEU A 99 16.48 6.56 12.36
CA LEU A 99 16.72 5.91 13.65
C LEU A 99 15.47 5.15 14.13
N LEU A 100 14.31 5.82 14.13
CA LEU A 100 13.06 5.22 14.62
C LEU A 100 12.68 3.97 13.81
N ILE A 101 12.56 4.13 12.48
CA ILE A 101 12.10 3.04 11.62
C ILE A 101 13.19 1.98 11.49
N GLY A 102 14.47 2.37 11.44
CA GLY A 102 15.60 1.45 11.45
C GLY A 102 15.62 0.59 12.72
N THR A 103 15.41 1.20 13.89
CA THR A 103 15.31 0.46 15.16
C THR A 103 14.13 -0.52 15.14
N VAL A 104 12.94 -0.08 14.70
CA VAL A 104 11.76 -0.96 14.56
C VAL A 104 12.06 -2.10 13.57
N THR A 105 12.72 -1.81 12.45
CA THR A 105 13.10 -2.82 11.45
C THR A 105 14.03 -3.87 12.04
N ILE A 106 15.06 -3.45 12.79
CA ILE A 106 16.00 -4.37 13.44
C ILE A 106 15.27 -5.22 14.50
N LEU A 107 14.43 -4.60 15.33
CA LEU A 107 13.66 -5.31 16.35
C LEU A 107 12.70 -6.33 15.71
N LEU A 108 12.00 -5.97 14.64
CA LEU A 108 11.14 -6.90 13.90
C LEU A 108 11.94 -8.03 13.28
N ASN A 109 13.10 -7.73 12.70
CA ASN A 109 13.98 -8.73 12.11
C ASN A 109 14.47 -9.74 13.16
N VAL A 110 15.00 -9.25 14.29
CA VAL A 110 15.44 -10.09 15.41
C VAL A 110 14.27 -10.91 15.96
N ALA A 111 13.10 -10.29 16.16
CA ALA A 111 11.93 -10.99 16.64
C ALA A 111 11.52 -12.14 15.71
N VAL A 112 11.49 -11.89 14.41
CA VAL A 112 11.15 -12.94 13.45
C VAL A 112 12.17 -14.06 13.44
N PHE A 113 13.47 -13.77 13.45
CA PHE A 113 14.50 -14.82 13.53
C PHE A 113 14.40 -15.66 14.79
N LEU A 114 14.10 -15.05 15.95
CA LEU A 114 13.97 -15.77 17.22
C LEU A 114 12.69 -16.62 17.30
N TRP A 115 11.60 -16.13 16.70
CA TRP A 115 10.29 -16.78 16.79
C TRP A 115 9.80 -17.38 15.47
N LEU A 116 10.66 -17.59 14.48
CA LEU A 116 10.26 -18.14 13.19
C LEU A 116 9.55 -19.50 13.32
N ASP A 117 10.18 -20.46 14.02
CA ASP A 117 9.59 -21.80 14.22
C ASP A 117 8.29 -21.76 15.04
N PRO A 118 8.19 -21.04 16.18
CA PRO A 118 6.90 -20.80 16.85
C PRO A 118 5.82 -20.17 15.96
N ILE A 119 6.17 -19.17 15.12
CA ILE A 119 5.22 -18.52 14.22
C ILE A 119 4.69 -19.53 13.18
N LEU A 120 5.57 -20.33 12.56
CA LEU A 120 5.19 -21.34 11.58
C LEU A 120 4.26 -22.40 12.18
N ARG A 121 4.52 -22.83 13.41
CA ARG A 121 3.66 -23.77 14.15
C ARG A 121 2.30 -23.15 14.48
N TRP A 122 2.27 -21.89 14.90
CA TRP A 122 1.03 -21.17 15.19
C TRP A 122 0.18 -20.98 13.93
N LEU A 123 0.83 -20.76 12.78
CA LEU A 123 0.17 -20.68 11.47
C LEU A 123 -0.28 -22.06 10.94
N GLN A 124 -0.01 -23.16 11.68
CA GLN A 124 -0.37 -24.53 11.31
C GLN A 124 0.13 -24.91 9.92
N VAL A 125 1.38 -24.49 9.59
CA VAL A 125 1.99 -24.82 8.30
C VAL A 125 2.09 -26.33 8.13
N PRO A 126 1.59 -26.92 7.01
CA PRO A 126 1.67 -28.35 6.76
C PRO A 126 3.12 -28.87 6.76
N TYR A 127 3.31 -30.08 7.27
CA TYR A 127 4.65 -30.67 7.43
C TYR A 127 5.42 -30.77 6.11
N ASP A 128 4.72 -31.06 5.00
CA ASP A 128 5.32 -31.24 3.68
C ASP A 128 5.97 -29.97 3.11
N ILE A 129 5.50 -28.79 3.51
CA ILE A 129 6.04 -27.51 3.05
C ILE A 129 6.78 -26.73 4.15
N TYR A 130 6.84 -27.28 5.36
CA TYR A 130 7.40 -26.58 6.53
C TYR A 130 8.87 -26.19 6.32
N SER A 131 9.71 -27.15 5.90
CA SER A 131 11.14 -26.92 5.67
C SER A 131 11.36 -25.92 4.52
N LEU A 132 10.59 -26.03 3.44
CA LEU A 132 10.67 -25.12 2.30
C LEU A 132 10.31 -23.68 2.71
N MET A 133 9.19 -23.52 3.43
CA MET A 133 8.74 -22.21 3.88
C MET A 133 9.71 -21.60 4.92
N ARG A 134 10.25 -22.42 5.81
CA ARG A 134 11.22 -21.98 6.81
C ARG A 134 12.52 -21.47 6.17
N ASN A 135 13.10 -22.22 5.24
CA ASN A 135 14.33 -21.83 4.55
C ASN A 135 14.12 -20.57 3.69
N TYR A 136 13.00 -20.52 2.97
CA TYR A 136 12.62 -19.33 2.18
C TYR A 136 12.52 -18.10 3.07
N LEU A 137 11.76 -18.15 4.16
CA LEU A 137 11.59 -17.01 5.06
C LEU A 137 12.88 -16.62 5.76
N TRP A 138 13.71 -17.59 6.15
CA TRP A 138 15.02 -17.32 6.75
C TRP A 138 15.90 -16.43 5.85
N ILE A 139 15.92 -16.71 4.55
CA ILE A 139 16.69 -15.92 3.58
C ILE A 139 16.03 -14.57 3.34
N ILE A 140 14.72 -14.54 3.08
CA ILE A 140 13.97 -13.31 2.78
C ILE A 140 14.07 -12.28 3.90
N PHE A 141 14.09 -12.72 5.15
CA PHE A 141 14.15 -11.79 6.28
C PHE A 141 15.48 -11.03 6.39
N TRP A 142 16.57 -11.52 5.82
CA TRP A 142 17.77 -10.71 5.64
C TRP A 142 17.52 -9.52 4.69
N GLY A 143 16.56 -9.63 3.79
CA GLY A 143 16.13 -8.56 2.86
C GLY A 143 15.27 -7.47 3.50
N ILE A 144 14.71 -7.65 4.70
CA ILE A 144 13.81 -6.67 5.33
C ILE A 144 14.48 -5.30 5.49
N VAL A 145 15.76 -5.25 5.83
CA VAL A 145 16.52 -4.01 5.96
C VAL A 145 16.59 -3.27 4.62
N PHE A 146 16.78 -3.98 3.51
CA PHE A 146 16.78 -3.38 2.17
C PHE A 146 15.39 -2.91 1.77
N THR A 147 14.35 -3.67 2.10
CA THR A 147 12.96 -3.26 1.90
C THR A 147 12.64 -1.98 2.67
N PHE A 148 13.07 -1.86 3.92
CA PHE A 148 12.97 -0.62 4.70
C PHE A 148 13.68 0.54 4.00
N LEU A 149 14.96 0.38 3.66
CA LEU A 149 15.76 1.45 3.06
C LEU A 149 15.15 1.92 1.74
N TYR A 150 14.75 0.99 0.87
CA TYR A 150 14.09 1.35 -0.39
C TYR A 150 12.79 2.15 -0.15
N ASN A 151 11.89 1.67 0.70
CA ASN A 151 10.61 2.33 0.97
C ASN A 151 10.80 3.69 1.65
N PHE A 152 11.77 3.81 2.54
CA PHE A 152 12.12 5.06 3.22
C PHE A 152 12.60 6.12 2.21
N TYR A 153 13.59 5.79 1.38
CA TYR A 153 14.11 6.73 0.37
C TYR A 153 13.11 7.00 -0.75
N ALA A 154 12.28 6.03 -1.13
CA ALA A 154 11.17 6.25 -2.04
C ALA A 154 10.13 7.22 -1.46
N ALA A 155 9.77 7.10 -0.18
CA ALA A 155 8.88 8.04 0.51
C ALA A 155 9.52 9.44 0.61
N LEU A 156 10.82 9.53 0.91
CA LEU A 156 11.54 10.79 0.96
C LEU A 156 11.59 11.49 -0.41
N LEU A 157 11.91 10.78 -1.48
CA LEU A 157 11.94 11.35 -2.84
C LEU A 157 10.55 11.79 -3.29
N ARG A 158 9.51 10.98 -3.02
CA ARG A 158 8.12 11.41 -3.27
C ARG A 158 7.76 12.66 -2.47
N ALA A 159 8.21 12.76 -1.22
CA ALA A 159 7.94 13.92 -0.37
C ALA A 159 8.50 15.22 -0.94
N VAL A 160 9.61 15.16 -1.67
CA VAL A 160 10.19 16.31 -2.39
C VAL A 160 9.72 16.44 -3.84
N GLY A 161 8.70 15.64 -4.25
CA GLY A 161 8.02 15.70 -5.53
C GLY A 161 8.67 14.88 -6.65
N ASP A 162 9.56 13.96 -6.33
CA ASP A 162 10.19 13.05 -7.29
C ASP A 162 9.55 11.65 -7.17
N SER A 163 8.57 11.37 -8.02
CA SER A 163 7.92 10.04 -8.11
C SER A 163 8.56 9.13 -9.18
N VAL A 164 9.38 9.70 -10.06
CA VAL A 164 9.98 8.97 -11.19
C VAL A 164 11.19 8.16 -10.76
N THR A 165 12.05 8.73 -9.93
CA THR A 165 13.28 8.06 -9.47
C THR A 165 13.01 6.73 -8.75
N PRO A 166 12.06 6.64 -7.77
CA PRO A 166 11.71 5.35 -7.17
C PRO A 166 11.24 4.30 -8.17
N LEU A 167 10.46 4.72 -9.19
CA LEU A 167 9.99 3.82 -10.25
C LEU A 167 11.17 3.19 -11.02
N TRP A 168 12.20 3.97 -11.37
CA TRP A 168 13.35 3.44 -12.09
C TRP A 168 14.14 2.40 -11.29
N PHE A 169 14.39 2.66 -10.00
CA PHE A 169 15.05 1.68 -9.14
C PHE A 169 14.22 0.42 -8.91
N LEU A 170 12.90 0.56 -8.84
CA LEU A 170 12.00 -0.59 -8.80
C LEU A 170 12.07 -1.40 -10.12
N ALA A 171 12.05 -0.72 -11.28
CA ALA A 171 12.13 -1.40 -12.57
C ALA A 171 13.43 -2.19 -12.72
N VAL A 172 14.56 -1.60 -12.33
CA VAL A 172 15.86 -2.30 -12.30
C VAL A 172 15.81 -3.50 -11.37
N SER A 173 15.24 -3.35 -10.18
CA SER A 173 15.09 -4.45 -9.21
C SER A 173 14.27 -5.60 -9.78
N VAL A 174 13.14 -5.30 -10.43
CA VAL A 174 12.25 -6.32 -11.03
C VAL A 174 12.96 -7.10 -12.14
N VAL A 175 13.62 -6.40 -13.06
CA VAL A 175 14.37 -7.06 -14.15
C VAL A 175 15.51 -7.91 -13.60
N LEU A 176 16.24 -7.39 -12.62
CA LEU A 176 17.33 -8.12 -11.97
C LEU A 176 16.82 -9.35 -11.23
N ASN A 177 15.71 -9.23 -10.49
CA ASN A 177 15.14 -10.34 -9.77
C ASN A 177 14.70 -11.46 -10.72
N ILE A 178 13.93 -11.16 -11.77
CA ILE A 178 13.49 -12.16 -12.76
C ILE A 178 14.70 -12.86 -13.40
N GLY A 179 15.73 -12.09 -13.75
CA GLY A 179 16.98 -12.66 -14.31
C GLY A 179 17.71 -13.57 -13.32
N LEU A 180 17.80 -13.17 -12.06
CA LEU A 180 18.41 -13.97 -11.00
C LEU A 180 17.58 -15.19 -10.63
N ASP A 181 16.26 -15.08 -10.59
CA ASP A 181 15.35 -16.23 -10.34
C ASP A 181 15.61 -17.33 -11.39
N LEU A 182 15.58 -16.96 -12.67
CA LEU A 182 15.84 -17.92 -13.75
C LEU A 182 17.26 -18.50 -13.66
N PHE A 183 18.26 -17.68 -13.34
CA PHE A 183 19.64 -18.14 -13.22
C PHE A 183 19.85 -19.06 -12.00
N LEU A 184 19.40 -18.67 -10.81
CA LEU A 184 19.61 -19.43 -9.59
C LEU A 184 18.76 -20.71 -9.54
N ILE A 185 17.54 -20.67 -10.10
CA ILE A 185 16.64 -21.83 -10.11
C ILE A 185 17.01 -22.80 -11.24
N LEU A 186 17.18 -22.32 -12.50
CA LEU A 186 17.34 -23.18 -13.66
C LEU A 186 18.79 -23.58 -13.94
N VAL A 187 19.77 -22.70 -13.66
CA VAL A 187 21.18 -22.96 -13.95
C VAL A 187 21.91 -23.52 -12.72
N LEU A 188 21.64 -22.96 -11.53
CA LEU A 188 22.30 -23.40 -10.30
C LEU A 188 21.50 -24.39 -9.45
N ASP A 189 20.29 -24.72 -9.87
CA ASP A 189 19.38 -25.70 -9.23
C ASP A 189 19.19 -25.46 -7.70
N GLN A 190 19.14 -24.18 -7.28
CA GLN A 190 19.01 -23.81 -5.88
C GLN A 190 17.57 -23.85 -5.37
N GLY A 191 16.60 -24.22 -6.20
CA GLY A 191 15.21 -24.35 -5.82
C GLY A 191 14.63 -23.06 -5.20
N ILE A 192 13.83 -23.23 -4.15
CA ILE A 192 13.12 -22.12 -3.47
C ILE A 192 14.08 -21.14 -2.76
N GLU A 193 15.24 -21.62 -2.33
CA GLU A 193 16.28 -20.79 -1.69
C GLU A 193 16.87 -19.82 -2.71
N GLY A 194 17.05 -20.28 -3.96
CA GLY A 194 17.46 -19.43 -5.08
C GLY A 194 16.52 -18.26 -5.32
N ALA A 195 15.20 -18.50 -5.31
CA ALA A 195 14.20 -17.44 -5.43
C ALA A 195 14.30 -16.42 -4.28
N ALA A 196 14.48 -16.89 -3.05
CA ALA A 196 14.67 -16.02 -1.90
C ALA A 196 15.95 -15.16 -2.02
N VAL A 197 17.07 -15.74 -2.43
CA VAL A 197 18.34 -15.04 -2.65
C VAL A 197 18.21 -14.00 -3.75
N ALA A 198 17.59 -14.36 -4.89
CA ALA A 198 17.34 -13.43 -5.99
C ALA A 198 16.57 -12.18 -5.52
N THR A 199 15.52 -12.39 -4.73
CA THR A 199 14.71 -11.32 -4.16
C THR A 199 15.55 -10.41 -3.25
N VAL A 200 16.36 -10.97 -2.35
CA VAL A 200 17.20 -10.18 -1.45
C VAL A 200 18.26 -9.36 -2.21
N ILE A 201 18.92 -9.96 -3.22
CA ILE A 201 19.91 -9.25 -4.06
C ILE A 201 19.25 -8.11 -4.83
N ALA A 202 18.08 -8.36 -5.44
CA ALA A 202 17.34 -7.35 -6.20
C ALA A 202 16.91 -6.17 -5.32
N GLN A 203 16.37 -6.46 -4.13
CA GLN A 203 16.00 -5.44 -3.13
C GLN A 203 17.22 -4.67 -2.63
N GLY A 204 18.33 -5.36 -2.35
CA GLY A 204 19.59 -4.75 -1.94
C GLY A 204 20.15 -3.80 -3.00
N THR A 205 20.05 -4.18 -4.27
CA THR A 205 20.45 -3.35 -5.41
C THR A 205 19.60 -2.10 -5.52
N ALA A 206 18.27 -2.22 -5.43
CA ALA A 206 17.36 -1.08 -5.46
C ALA A 206 17.59 -0.13 -4.28
N ALA A 207 17.73 -0.68 -3.06
CA ALA A 207 17.94 0.09 -1.84
C ALA A 207 19.29 0.86 -1.88
N SER A 208 20.36 0.19 -2.27
CA SER A 208 21.68 0.82 -2.40
C SER A 208 21.69 1.86 -3.52
N GLY A 209 21.06 1.55 -4.65
CA GLY A 209 20.95 2.45 -5.79
C GLY A 209 20.19 3.74 -5.45
N ILE A 210 18.99 3.65 -4.87
CA ILE A 210 18.20 4.82 -4.52
C ILE A 210 18.86 5.67 -3.43
N LEU A 211 19.53 5.05 -2.46
CA LEU A 211 20.31 5.73 -1.43
C LEU A 211 21.47 6.52 -2.05
N LEU A 212 22.30 5.86 -2.86
CA LEU A 212 23.44 6.48 -3.51
C LEU A 212 23.01 7.60 -4.48
N TYR A 213 21.94 7.39 -5.22
CA TYR A 213 21.36 8.40 -6.09
C TYR A 213 20.92 9.62 -5.28
N THR A 214 20.14 9.41 -4.22
CA THR A 214 19.66 10.51 -3.35
C THR A 214 20.82 11.28 -2.78
N TYR A 215 21.85 10.58 -2.25
CA TYR A 215 23.03 11.20 -1.70
C TYR A 215 23.81 12.04 -2.73
N LYS A 216 23.95 11.55 -3.99
CA LYS A 216 24.69 12.26 -5.03
C LYS A 216 23.93 13.40 -5.66
N THR A 217 22.63 13.22 -5.94
CA THR A 217 21.84 14.16 -6.76
C THR A 217 21.01 15.17 -5.96
N ARG A 218 20.81 14.91 -4.65
CA ARG A 218 19.99 15.75 -3.77
C ARG A 218 20.79 16.26 -2.58
N PRO A 219 21.74 17.20 -2.80
CA PRO A 219 22.58 17.71 -1.72
C PRO A 219 21.76 18.36 -0.58
N GLU A 220 20.58 18.89 -0.88
CA GLU A 220 19.67 19.48 0.10
C GLU A 220 19.12 18.46 1.12
N LEU A 221 19.14 17.16 0.81
CA LEU A 221 18.69 16.08 1.68
C LEU A 221 19.82 15.40 2.44
N ARG A 222 21.07 15.77 2.17
CA ARG A 222 22.23 15.20 2.88
C ARG A 222 22.21 15.61 4.35
N LEU A 223 22.44 14.63 5.21
CA LEU A 223 22.56 14.85 6.64
C LEU A 223 23.95 15.45 6.96
N HIS A 224 23.96 16.56 7.66
CA HIS A 224 25.15 17.17 8.24
C HIS A 224 25.23 16.82 9.72
N ARG A 225 26.41 16.90 10.31
CA ARG A 225 26.59 16.59 11.75
C ARG A 225 25.68 17.42 12.67
N GLU A 226 25.39 18.64 12.27
CA GLU A 226 24.49 19.57 13.00
C GLU A 226 23.02 19.11 12.97
N ASP A 227 22.63 18.37 11.92
CA ASP A 227 21.26 17.85 11.77
C ASP A 227 21.05 16.53 12.55
N MET A 228 22.15 15.87 12.98
CA MET A 228 22.12 14.61 13.73
C MET A 228 21.83 14.85 15.23
N CYS A 229 20.86 15.71 15.52
CA CYS A 229 20.42 16.01 16.85
C CYS A 229 19.11 15.30 17.17
N PHE A 230 19.00 14.76 18.38
CA PHE A 230 17.78 14.15 18.87
C PHE A 230 16.83 15.25 19.37
N ASP A 231 16.01 15.79 18.46
CA ASP A 231 15.00 16.79 18.82
C ASP A 231 13.70 16.12 19.23
N ARG A 232 13.26 16.41 20.47
CA ARG A 232 12.02 15.84 21.03
C ARG A 232 10.77 16.24 20.24
N SER A 233 10.76 17.42 19.62
CA SER A 233 9.65 17.90 18.80
C SER A 233 9.53 17.08 17.53
N SER A 234 10.65 16.94 16.79
CA SER A 234 10.71 16.11 15.56
C SER A 234 10.39 14.66 15.87
N LEU A 235 10.91 14.10 16.99
CA LEU A 235 10.58 12.73 17.39
C LEU A 235 9.09 12.55 17.64
N ARG A 236 8.45 13.45 18.38
CA ARG A 236 7.01 13.39 18.67
C ARG A 236 6.18 13.48 17.41
N GLU A 237 6.53 14.38 16.49
CA GLU A 237 5.82 14.56 15.22
C GLU A 237 5.96 13.29 14.35
N ILE A 238 7.20 12.83 14.11
CA ILE A 238 7.48 11.62 13.33
C ILE A 238 6.79 10.40 13.93
N THR A 239 6.95 10.16 15.24
CA THR A 239 6.32 9.01 15.91
C THR A 239 4.81 9.06 15.77
N SER A 240 4.17 10.21 15.96
CA SER A 240 2.72 10.34 15.84
C SER A 240 2.24 10.01 14.42
N PHE A 241 2.84 10.62 13.40
CA PHE A 241 2.44 10.37 12.00
C PHE A 241 2.74 8.95 11.55
N SER A 242 3.93 8.46 11.85
CA SER A 242 4.36 7.12 11.46
C SER A 242 3.54 6.03 12.14
N THR A 243 3.34 6.13 13.47
CA THR A 243 2.55 5.13 14.22
C THR A 243 1.09 5.14 13.79
N LEU A 244 0.46 6.31 13.66
CA LEU A 244 -0.94 6.37 13.23
C LEU A 244 -1.14 5.86 11.80
N THR A 245 -0.20 6.15 10.89
CA THR A 245 -0.27 5.61 9.52
C THR A 245 -0.01 4.10 9.50
N CYS A 246 0.92 3.62 10.34
CA CYS A 246 1.17 2.20 10.51
C CYS A 246 -0.07 1.47 11.05
N VAL A 247 -0.70 2.01 12.09
CA VAL A 247 -1.97 1.47 12.64
C VAL A 247 -3.05 1.45 11.57
N GLN A 248 -3.19 2.52 10.79
CA GLN A 248 -4.14 2.58 9.69
C GLN A 248 -3.92 1.43 8.68
N GLN A 249 -2.68 1.23 8.23
CA GLN A 249 -2.34 0.18 7.26
C GLN A 249 -2.53 -1.23 7.85
N SER A 250 -2.15 -1.42 9.10
CA SER A 250 -2.33 -2.71 9.80
C SER A 250 -3.80 -3.05 10.01
N VAL A 251 -4.62 -2.09 10.44
CA VAL A 251 -6.08 -2.26 10.58
C VAL A 251 -6.71 -2.59 9.24
N MET A 252 -6.29 -1.92 8.16
CA MET A 252 -6.80 -2.18 6.82
C MET A 252 -6.52 -3.63 6.39
N ASN A 253 -5.29 -4.12 6.53
CA ASN A 253 -4.93 -5.49 6.18
C ASN A 253 -5.63 -6.52 7.07
N PHE A 254 -5.69 -6.28 8.38
CA PHE A 254 -6.39 -7.16 9.30
C PHE A 254 -7.88 -7.27 9.01
N GLY A 255 -8.53 -6.16 8.69
CA GLY A 255 -9.94 -6.15 8.31
C GLY A 255 -10.24 -6.96 7.05
N ILE A 256 -9.36 -6.90 6.05
CA ILE A 256 -9.45 -7.73 4.83
C ILE A 256 -9.33 -9.21 5.19
N LEU A 257 -8.37 -9.59 6.05
CA LEU A 257 -8.18 -10.97 6.49
C LEU A 257 -9.40 -11.52 7.26
N MET A 258 -10.04 -10.71 8.10
CA MET A 258 -11.26 -11.13 8.82
C MET A 258 -12.41 -11.45 7.86
N VAL A 259 -12.62 -10.61 6.85
CA VAL A 259 -13.65 -10.87 5.83
C VAL A 259 -13.30 -12.11 5.00
N GLN A 260 -12.03 -12.29 4.65
CA GLN A 260 -11.56 -13.51 3.98
C GLN A 260 -11.88 -14.76 4.80
N GLY A 261 -11.64 -14.73 6.12
CA GLY A 261 -11.98 -15.82 7.01
C GLY A 261 -13.48 -16.17 7.01
N LEU A 262 -14.35 -15.15 6.99
CA LEU A 262 -15.80 -15.36 6.87
C LEU A 262 -16.18 -15.94 5.51
N VAL A 263 -15.61 -15.44 4.42
CA VAL A 263 -15.83 -15.97 3.06
C VAL A 263 -15.45 -17.45 2.98
N ASN A 264 -14.35 -17.84 3.62
CA ASN A 264 -13.87 -19.23 3.64
C ASN A 264 -14.89 -20.18 4.30
N SER A 265 -15.71 -19.70 5.25
CA SER A 265 -16.73 -20.54 5.89
C SER A 265 -17.91 -20.92 4.98
N PHE A 266 -18.07 -20.26 3.82
CA PHE A 266 -19.08 -20.58 2.81
C PHE A 266 -18.66 -21.66 1.82
N GLY A 267 -17.47 -22.22 1.96
CA GLY A 267 -16.96 -23.34 1.17
C GLY A 267 -16.11 -22.94 -0.03
N THR A 268 -15.56 -23.96 -0.69
CA THR A 268 -14.51 -23.82 -1.72
C THR A 268 -14.95 -23.04 -2.95
N VAL A 269 -16.21 -23.18 -3.36
CA VAL A 269 -16.78 -22.48 -4.52
C VAL A 269 -16.78 -20.96 -4.30
N VAL A 270 -17.24 -20.51 -3.11
CA VAL A 270 -17.28 -19.09 -2.75
C VAL A 270 -15.85 -18.54 -2.55
N MET A 271 -14.96 -19.34 -1.95
CA MET A 271 -13.54 -18.98 -1.81
C MET A 271 -12.88 -18.74 -3.18
N ALA A 272 -13.09 -19.63 -4.13
CA ALA A 272 -12.51 -19.53 -5.48
C ALA A 272 -13.07 -18.30 -6.22
N ALA A 273 -14.39 -18.08 -6.15
CA ALA A 273 -15.03 -16.90 -6.73
C ALA A 273 -14.48 -15.59 -6.15
N PHE A 274 -14.37 -15.51 -4.84
CA PHE A 274 -13.84 -14.34 -4.14
C PHE A 274 -12.36 -14.11 -4.46
N ALA A 275 -11.54 -15.16 -4.47
CA ALA A 275 -10.11 -15.05 -4.78
C ALA A 275 -9.86 -14.50 -6.19
N ALA A 276 -10.64 -14.93 -7.19
CA ALA A 276 -10.57 -14.41 -8.55
C ALA A 276 -11.07 -12.96 -8.63
N ALA A 277 -12.22 -12.68 -8.01
CA ALA A 277 -12.84 -11.37 -8.05
C ALA A 277 -12.01 -10.27 -7.35
N VAL A 278 -11.43 -10.55 -6.17
CA VAL A 278 -10.56 -9.62 -5.44
C VAL A 278 -9.30 -9.25 -6.21
N LYS A 279 -8.76 -10.16 -7.04
CA LYS A 279 -7.63 -9.81 -7.92
C LYS A 279 -8.03 -8.75 -8.95
N ILE A 280 -9.18 -8.93 -9.60
CA ILE A 280 -9.72 -7.96 -10.56
C ILE A 280 -9.99 -6.63 -9.87
N ASP A 281 -10.64 -6.67 -8.72
CA ASP A 281 -10.98 -5.53 -7.89
C ASP A 281 -9.73 -4.73 -7.48
N SER A 282 -8.66 -5.41 -7.05
CA SER A 282 -7.39 -4.77 -6.69
C SER A 282 -6.80 -3.95 -7.84
N PHE A 283 -6.85 -4.44 -9.08
CA PHE A 283 -6.42 -3.67 -10.25
C PHE A 283 -7.34 -2.49 -10.54
N ALA A 284 -8.63 -2.61 -10.28
CA ALA A 284 -9.61 -1.57 -10.54
C ALA A 284 -9.47 -0.36 -9.59
N TYR A 285 -9.24 -0.59 -8.29
CA TYR A 285 -9.11 0.51 -7.34
C TYR A 285 -7.67 1.01 -7.10
N MET A 286 -6.64 0.26 -7.51
CA MET A 286 -5.23 0.67 -7.37
C MET A 286 -4.94 2.09 -7.89
N PRO A 287 -5.45 2.52 -9.06
CA PRO A 287 -5.21 3.87 -9.54
C PRO A 287 -5.73 4.98 -8.61
N VAL A 288 -6.90 4.80 -8.01
CA VAL A 288 -7.45 5.79 -7.06
C VAL A 288 -6.72 5.76 -5.73
N GLN A 289 -6.19 4.62 -5.31
CA GLN A 289 -5.33 4.51 -4.14
C GLN A 289 -4.03 5.29 -4.31
N GLU A 290 -3.33 5.08 -5.44
CA GLU A 290 -2.10 5.82 -5.74
C GLU A 290 -2.36 7.31 -5.96
N PHE A 291 -3.50 7.65 -6.57
CA PHE A 291 -3.93 9.03 -6.69
C PHE A 291 -4.17 9.68 -5.31
N GLY A 292 -4.78 8.97 -4.36
CA GLY A 292 -4.94 9.42 -2.98
C GLY A 292 -3.60 9.65 -2.25
N ASN A 293 -2.61 8.79 -2.49
CA ASN A 293 -1.26 8.95 -1.96
C ASN A 293 -0.54 10.17 -2.57
N ALA A 294 -0.64 10.34 -3.88
CA ALA A 294 -0.11 11.51 -4.60
C ALA A 294 -0.77 12.81 -4.13
N PHE A 295 -2.09 12.80 -3.99
CA PHE A 295 -2.87 13.91 -3.46
C PHE A 295 -2.47 14.27 -2.03
N SER A 296 -2.18 13.28 -1.17
CA SER A 296 -1.65 13.52 0.17
C SER A 296 -0.34 14.33 0.15
N THR A 297 0.60 13.96 -0.71
CA THR A 297 1.86 14.69 -0.89
C THR A 297 1.63 16.11 -1.40
N PHE A 298 0.75 16.27 -2.40
CA PHE A 298 0.38 17.58 -2.94
C PHE A 298 -0.22 18.48 -1.85
N VAL A 299 -1.16 17.99 -1.07
CA VAL A 299 -1.79 18.75 0.02
C VAL A 299 -0.76 19.08 1.10
N ALA A 300 0.09 18.12 1.50
CA ALA A 300 1.09 18.33 2.53
C ALA A 300 2.11 19.42 2.15
N GLN A 301 2.66 19.39 0.94
CA GLN A 301 3.57 20.45 0.47
C GLN A 301 2.87 21.82 0.43
N ASN A 302 1.65 21.89 -0.08
CA ASN A 302 0.91 23.15 -0.15
C ASN A 302 0.46 23.65 1.23
N PHE A 303 0.21 22.74 2.18
CA PHE A 303 -0.10 23.08 3.57
C PHE A 303 1.13 23.64 4.27
N GLY A 304 2.30 23.02 4.11
CA GLY A 304 3.57 23.55 4.59
C GLY A 304 3.88 24.93 4.00
N ALA A 305 3.63 25.11 2.70
CA ALA A 305 3.81 26.39 1.99
C ALA A 305 2.73 27.44 2.33
N ARG A 306 1.76 27.15 3.18
CA ARG A 306 0.61 28.01 3.55
C ARG A 306 -0.25 28.45 2.33
N LYS A 307 -0.32 27.64 1.28
CA LYS A 307 -1.08 27.92 0.04
C LYS A 307 -2.52 27.38 0.12
N GLY A 308 -3.33 27.90 1.05
CA GLY A 308 -4.69 27.43 1.31
C GLY A 308 -5.62 27.44 0.11
N ASP A 309 -5.54 28.47 -0.75
CA ASP A 309 -6.37 28.55 -1.97
C ASP A 309 -5.99 27.48 -3.01
N ARG A 310 -4.70 27.12 -3.07
CA ARG A 310 -4.24 26.04 -3.93
C ARG A 310 -4.72 24.68 -3.41
N ILE A 311 -4.74 24.47 -2.09
CA ILE A 311 -5.32 23.28 -1.48
C ILE A 311 -6.81 23.19 -1.82
N ARG A 312 -7.58 24.27 -1.66
CA ARG A 312 -9.01 24.29 -1.98
C ARG A 312 -9.30 23.91 -3.44
N ARG A 313 -8.56 24.51 -4.37
CA ARG A 313 -8.66 24.16 -5.80
C ARG A 313 -8.18 22.73 -6.05
N GLY A 314 -7.12 22.30 -5.39
CA GLY A 314 -6.60 20.94 -5.47
C GLY A 314 -7.62 19.89 -5.01
N VAL A 315 -8.30 20.12 -3.88
CA VAL A 315 -9.38 19.26 -3.39
C VAL A 315 -10.49 19.12 -4.44
N ARG A 316 -10.97 20.23 -5.01
CA ARG A 316 -12.02 20.19 -6.04
C ARG A 316 -11.58 19.42 -7.29
N SER A 317 -10.35 19.67 -7.78
CA SER A 317 -9.80 18.98 -8.94
C SER A 317 -9.62 17.48 -8.66
N ALA A 318 -9.11 17.13 -7.48
CA ALA A 318 -8.91 15.73 -7.09
C ALA A 318 -10.23 14.97 -6.98
N PHE A 319 -11.25 15.58 -6.37
CA PHE A 319 -12.60 14.99 -6.32
C PHE A 319 -13.17 14.78 -7.73
N LEU A 320 -13.04 15.77 -8.62
CA LEU A 320 -13.53 15.65 -10.01
C LEU A 320 -12.82 14.51 -10.76
N ILE A 321 -11.48 14.44 -10.68
CA ILE A 321 -10.70 13.38 -11.31
C ILE A 321 -11.14 12.00 -10.76
N THR A 322 -11.25 11.88 -9.44
CA THR A 322 -11.68 10.63 -8.80
C THR A 322 -13.10 10.24 -9.21
N ILE A 323 -14.04 11.18 -9.26
CA ILE A 323 -15.42 10.91 -9.70
C ILE A 323 -15.42 10.39 -11.15
N VAL A 324 -14.76 11.10 -12.06
CA VAL A 324 -14.73 10.70 -13.49
C VAL A 324 -14.07 9.33 -13.65
N PHE A 325 -12.90 9.13 -13.04
CA PHE A 325 -12.18 7.87 -13.13
C PHE A 325 -12.99 6.71 -12.51
N SER A 326 -13.50 6.89 -11.29
CA SER A 326 -14.26 5.85 -10.59
C SER A 326 -15.54 5.49 -11.35
N LEU A 327 -16.25 6.45 -11.92
CA LEU A 327 -17.44 6.17 -12.74
C LEU A 327 -17.08 5.37 -13.99
N VAL A 328 -15.99 5.72 -14.69
CA VAL A 328 -15.54 4.96 -15.88
C VAL A 328 -15.18 3.53 -15.50
N ILE A 329 -14.39 3.34 -14.45
CA ILE A 329 -14.01 2.00 -13.99
C ILE A 329 -15.21 1.21 -13.47
N SER A 330 -16.12 1.87 -12.73
CA SER A 330 -17.38 1.25 -12.26
C SER A 330 -18.20 0.71 -13.43
N LEU A 331 -18.39 1.51 -14.47
CA LEU A 331 -19.12 1.07 -15.67
C LEU A 331 -18.41 -0.09 -16.36
N LEU A 332 -17.09 0.00 -16.53
CA LEU A 332 -16.30 -1.07 -17.16
C LEU A 332 -16.42 -2.38 -16.37
N VAL A 333 -16.18 -2.35 -15.06
CA VAL A 333 -16.25 -3.55 -14.22
C VAL A 333 -17.67 -4.10 -14.16
N PHE A 334 -18.69 -3.25 -14.02
CA PHE A 334 -20.08 -3.69 -13.94
C PHE A 334 -20.55 -4.41 -15.22
N PHE A 335 -20.30 -3.83 -16.39
CA PHE A 335 -20.73 -4.42 -17.66
C PHE A 335 -19.86 -5.61 -18.10
N PHE A 336 -18.55 -5.55 -17.83
CA PHE A 336 -17.60 -6.59 -18.19
C PHE A 336 -17.27 -7.57 -17.05
N ALA A 337 -18.04 -7.60 -15.95
CA ALA A 337 -17.79 -8.45 -14.79
C ALA A 337 -17.63 -9.94 -15.18
N LYS A 338 -18.51 -10.49 -15.99
CA LYS A 338 -18.42 -11.89 -16.45
C LYS A 338 -17.21 -12.14 -17.37
N PRO A 339 -16.92 -11.36 -18.41
CA PRO A 339 -15.68 -11.46 -19.19
C PRO A 339 -14.41 -11.37 -18.34
N LEU A 340 -14.38 -10.47 -17.36
CA LEU A 340 -13.24 -10.32 -16.45
C LEU A 340 -13.03 -11.57 -15.59
N MET A 341 -14.10 -12.16 -15.06
CA MET A 341 -14.03 -13.42 -14.32
C MET A 341 -13.50 -14.57 -15.17
N LEU A 342 -13.86 -14.63 -16.47
CA LEU A 342 -13.39 -15.66 -17.41
C LEU A 342 -11.87 -15.63 -17.66
N ILE A 343 -11.17 -14.56 -17.26
CA ILE A 343 -9.70 -14.49 -17.28
C ILE A 343 -9.10 -15.47 -16.26
N PHE A 344 -9.79 -15.71 -15.14
CA PHE A 344 -9.28 -16.49 -14.01
C PHE A 344 -10.03 -17.81 -13.80
N VAL A 345 -11.26 -17.94 -14.30
CA VAL A 345 -12.19 -19.04 -14.03
C VAL A 345 -12.62 -19.68 -15.34
N ARG A 346 -12.68 -21.00 -15.38
CA ARG A 346 -13.08 -21.74 -16.58
C ARG A 346 -14.58 -21.54 -16.89
N PRO A 347 -14.98 -21.58 -18.17
CA PRO A 347 -16.39 -21.41 -18.57
C PRO A 347 -17.36 -22.46 -18.02
N ASP A 348 -16.88 -23.65 -17.70
CA ASP A 348 -17.64 -24.76 -17.13
C ASP A 348 -17.94 -24.60 -15.63
N GLU A 349 -17.22 -23.73 -14.93
CA GLU A 349 -17.43 -23.43 -13.51
C GLU A 349 -18.51 -22.36 -13.29
N ALA A 350 -19.73 -22.67 -13.73
CA ALA A 350 -20.83 -21.70 -13.80
C ALA A 350 -21.17 -21.03 -12.45
N GLU A 351 -21.10 -21.78 -11.35
CA GLU A 351 -21.42 -21.25 -10.01
C GLU A 351 -20.35 -20.27 -9.51
N ILE A 352 -19.08 -20.57 -9.72
CA ILE A 352 -17.97 -19.66 -9.39
C ILE A 352 -18.09 -18.37 -10.21
N LEU A 353 -18.39 -18.48 -11.49
CA LEU A 353 -18.62 -17.34 -12.37
C LEU A 353 -19.80 -16.48 -11.92
N ARG A 354 -20.91 -17.12 -11.49
CA ARG A 354 -22.10 -16.43 -10.99
C ARG A 354 -21.76 -15.59 -9.74
N ILE A 355 -21.15 -16.22 -8.73
CA ILE A 355 -20.82 -15.58 -7.45
C ILE A 355 -19.80 -14.46 -7.65
N GLY A 356 -18.72 -14.70 -8.40
CA GLY A 356 -17.71 -13.68 -8.66
C GLY A 356 -18.21 -12.51 -9.50
N THR A 357 -19.11 -12.78 -10.48
CA THR A 357 -19.76 -11.71 -11.25
C THR A 357 -20.68 -10.86 -10.38
N GLU A 358 -21.42 -11.48 -9.46
CA GLU A 358 -22.27 -10.79 -8.51
C GLU A 358 -21.44 -9.87 -7.59
N TYR A 359 -20.34 -10.39 -7.01
CA TYR A 359 -19.39 -9.60 -6.23
C TYR A 359 -18.91 -8.38 -7.01
N LEU A 360 -18.35 -8.58 -8.21
CA LEU A 360 -17.80 -7.48 -9.02
C LEU A 360 -18.84 -6.44 -9.41
N ARG A 361 -20.09 -6.85 -9.63
CA ARG A 361 -21.18 -5.91 -9.94
C ARG A 361 -21.58 -5.09 -8.73
N ILE A 362 -21.65 -5.70 -7.55
CA ILE A 362 -21.98 -4.98 -6.32
C ILE A 362 -20.86 -4.02 -5.95
N GLU A 363 -19.63 -4.51 -5.80
CA GLU A 363 -18.50 -3.68 -5.36
C GLU A 363 -18.08 -2.67 -6.43
N GLY A 364 -18.02 -3.13 -7.69
CA GLY A 364 -17.67 -2.30 -8.83
C GLY A 364 -18.61 -1.12 -9.07
N ALA A 365 -19.89 -1.26 -8.78
CA ALA A 365 -20.85 -0.15 -8.88
C ALA A 365 -20.52 1.02 -7.93
N PHE A 366 -19.77 0.78 -6.86
CA PHE A 366 -19.50 1.74 -5.80
C PHE A 366 -18.04 2.16 -5.65
N TYR A 367 -17.19 1.94 -6.65
CA TYR A 367 -15.77 2.37 -6.60
C TYR A 367 -15.58 3.87 -6.33
N LEU A 368 -16.61 4.68 -6.58
CA LEU A 368 -16.60 6.08 -6.17
C LEU A 368 -16.43 6.25 -4.66
N GLY A 369 -17.04 5.37 -3.84
CA GLY A 369 -16.89 5.40 -2.39
C GLY A 369 -15.44 5.18 -1.96
N ILE A 370 -14.81 4.10 -2.40
CA ILE A 370 -13.40 3.87 -2.03
C ILE A 370 -12.46 4.95 -2.58
N GLY A 371 -12.76 5.51 -3.76
CA GLY A 371 -11.99 6.62 -4.33
C GLY A 371 -12.04 7.87 -3.46
N ILE A 372 -13.22 8.25 -2.98
CA ILE A 372 -13.41 9.38 -2.05
C ILE A 372 -12.71 9.08 -0.72
N LEU A 373 -12.82 7.87 -0.22
CA LEU A 373 -12.20 7.46 1.04
C LEU A 373 -10.66 7.60 1.00
N PHE A 374 -10.01 7.18 -0.09
CA PHE A 374 -8.57 7.37 -0.24
C PHE A 374 -8.16 8.85 -0.31
N LEU A 375 -8.97 9.71 -0.95
CA LEU A 375 -8.74 11.15 -0.93
C LEU A 375 -8.86 11.72 0.49
N LEU A 376 -9.85 11.29 1.27
CA LEU A 376 -10.04 11.72 2.65
C LEU A 376 -8.88 11.26 3.54
N TYR A 377 -8.41 10.03 3.39
CA TYR A 377 -7.21 9.55 4.08
C TYR A 377 -6.00 10.42 3.77
N GLY A 378 -5.76 10.69 2.49
CA GLY A 378 -4.66 11.54 2.04
C GLY A 378 -4.78 12.97 2.56
N TYR A 379 -5.97 13.55 2.51
CA TYR A 379 -6.24 14.90 2.97
C TYR A 379 -5.98 15.08 4.46
N TYR A 380 -6.59 14.23 5.30
CA TYR A 380 -6.46 14.35 6.76
C TYR A 380 -5.03 14.11 7.25
N ARG A 381 -4.35 13.14 6.67
CA ARG A 381 -2.93 12.91 6.95
C ARG A 381 -2.09 14.15 6.62
N ALA A 382 -2.33 14.77 5.45
CA ALA A 382 -1.58 15.92 4.96
C ALA A 382 -1.81 17.22 5.77
N ILE A 383 -2.98 17.41 6.36
CA ILE A 383 -3.30 18.61 7.18
C ILE A 383 -3.01 18.42 8.68
N ARG A 384 -2.07 17.54 9.01
CA ARG A 384 -1.65 17.23 10.40
C ARG A 384 -2.73 16.57 11.26
N MET A 385 -3.59 15.76 10.66
CA MET A 385 -4.65 15.02 11.35
C MET A 385 -4.63 13.52 11.01
N PRO A 386 -3.49 12.82 11.14
CA PRO A 386 -3.43 11.40 10.77
C PRO A 386 -4.39 10.51 11.59
N GLY A 387 -4.72 10.93 12.82
CA GLY A 387 -5.71 10.22 13.64
C GLY A 387 -7.09 10.15 13.00
N MET A 388 -7.51 11.18 12.23
CA MET A 388 -8.79 11.12 11.51
C MET A 388 -8.78 10.06 10.40
N SER A 389 -7.65 9.87 9.72
CA SER A 389 -7.52 8.77 8.75
C SER A 389 -7.70 7.41 9.41
N VAL A 390 -7.17 7.21 10.63
CA VAL A 390 -7.38 5.98 11.43
C VAL A 390 -8.86 5.82 11.79
N VAL A 391 -9.53 6.88 12.26
CA VAL A 391 -10.96 6.85 12.61
C VAL A 391 -11.80 6.44 11.40
N LEU A 392 -11.56 7.03 10.22
CA LEU A 392 -12.28 6.67 9.00
C LEU A 392 -12.01 5.21 8.58
N THR A 393 -10.78 4.73 8.77
CA THR A 393 -10.43 3.33 8.48
C THR A 393 -11.18 2.38 9.43
N ILE A 394 -11.20 2.66 10.74
CA ILE A 394 -11.93 1.86 11.72
C ILE A 394 -13.44 1.90 11.43
N LEU A 395 -13.99 3.06 11.08
CA LEU A 395 -15.39 3.18 10.73
C LEU A 395 -15.75 2.36 9.49
N SER A 396 -14.96 2.48 8.41
CA SER A 396 -15.18 1.73 7.18
C SER A 396 -15.07 0.23 7.39
N LEU A 397 -13.95 -0.25 7.93
CA LEU A 397 -13.69 -1.67 8.10
C LEU A 397 -14.43 -2.29 9.28
N GLY A 398 -14.58 -1.57 10.37
CA GLY A 398 -15.38 -2.01 11.51
C GLY A 398 -16.84 -2.23 11.12
N THR A 399 -17.44 -1.29 10.40
CA THR A 399 -18.79 -1.44 9.85
C THR A 399 -18.87 -2.64 8.89
N ARG A 400 -17.89 -2.75 7.97
CA ARG A 400 -17.80 -3.87 7.03
C ARG A 400 -17.77 -5.21 7.76
N ILE A 401 -16.92 -5.37 8.77
CA ILE A 401 -16.81 -6.60 9.54
C ILE A 401 -18.15 -6.91 10.25
N VAL A 402 -18.68 -5.97 11.03
CA VAL A 402 -19.92 -6.17 11.77
C VAL A 402 -21.09 -6.53 10.84
N LEU A 403 -21.26 -5.78 9.75
CA LEU A 403 -22.32 -6.04 8.77
C LEU A 403 -22.10 -7.36 8.03
N SER A 404 -20.86 -7.73 7.69
CA SER A 404 -20.56 -9.00 7.02
C SER A 404 -21.02 -10.18 7.88
N TYR A 405 -20.64 -10.22 9.16
CA TYR A 405 -21.06 -11.30 10.06
C TYR A 405 -22.56 -11.31 10.32
N TRP A 406 -23.14 -10.12 10.49
CA TRP A 406 -24.59 -10.00 10.75
C TRP A 406 -25.43 -10.39 9.52
N LEU A 407 -25.16 -9.82 8.34
CA LEU A 407 -25.94 -10.10 7.13
C LEU A 407 -25.71 -11.53 6.63
N ALA A 408 -24.49 -12.06 6.74
CA ALA A 408 -24.18 -13.43 6.36
C ALA A 408 -24.89 -14.47 7.24
N SER A 409 -25.26 -14.14 8.48
CA SER A 409 -26.03 -15.02 9.37
C SER A 409 -27.51 -15.15 8.99
N ILE A 410 -28.02 -14.26 8.12
CA ILE A 410 -29.41 -14.28 7.64
C ILE A 410 -29.49 -15.26 6.44
N PRO A 411 -30.23 -16.38 6.53
CA PRO A 411 -30.22 -17.43 5.49
C PRO A 411 -30.64 -16.95 4.10
N THR A 412 -31.52 -15.94 4.04
CA THR A 412 -32.00 -15.36 2.77
C THR A 412 -30.99 -14.43 2.08
N ILE A 413 -30.02 -13.90 2.83
CA ILE A 413 -29.01 -12.97 2.32
C ILE A 413 -27.69 -13.70 2.07
N GLY A 414 -27.24 -14.50 3.04
CA GLY A 414 -26.02 -15.30 2.91
C GLY A 414 -24.77 -14.51 2.51
N VAL A 415 -24.04 -15.04 1.54
CA VAL A 415 -22.77 -14.47 1.08
C VAL A 415 -22.91 -13.08 0.43
N THR A 416 -24.05 -12.78 -0.19
CA THR A 416 -24.34 -11.47 -0.79
C THR A 416 -24.30 -10.34 0.25
N GLY A 417 -24.63 -10.64 1.51
CA GLY A 417 -24.52 -9.70 2.63
C GLY A 417 -23.07 -9.27 2.89
N ILE A 418 -22.11 -10.14 2.67
CA ILE A 418 -20.67 -9.80 2.77
C ILE A 418 -20.34 -8.76 1.69
N TRP A 419 -20.81 -8.98 0.46
CA TRP A 419 -20.55 -8.07 -0.65
C TRP A 419 -21.11 -6.68 -0.41
N TRP A 420 -22.35 -6.56 0.06
CA TRP A 420 -22.98 -5.28 0.38
C TRP A 420 -22.36 -4.56 1.58
N SER A 421 -21.78 -5.28 2.53
CA SER A 421 -21.14 -4.66 3.69
C SER A 421 -19.95 -3.75 3.31
N ILE A 422 -19.31 -4.02 2.17
CA ILE A 422 -18.13 -3.29 1.69
C ILE A 422 -18.50 -1.85 1.28
N PRO A 423 -19.38 -1.62 0.30
CA PRO A 423 -19.77 -0.27 -0.10
C PRO A 423 -20.52 0.49 1.01
N ILE A 424 -21.27 -0.18 1.88
CA ILE A 424 -21.90 0.46 3.04
C ILE A 424 -20.84 1.03 3.99
N GLY A 425 -19.76 0.27 4.25
CA GLY A 425 -18.65 0.73 5.07
C GLY A 425 -17.93 1.96 4.47
N TRP A 426 -17.72 1.98 3.16
CA TRP A 426 -17.15 3.14 2.46
C TRP A 426 -18.06 4.36 2.60
N PHE A 427 -19.34 4.19 2.32
CA PHE A 427 -20.33 5.27 2.37
C PHE A 427 -20.42 5.92 3.75
N LEU A 428 -20.44 5.14 4.83
CA LEU A 428 -20.48 5.66 6.20
C LEU A 428 -19.20 6.43 6.57
N ALA A 429 -18.05 5.91 6.17
CA ALA A 429 -16.77 6.59 6.39
C ALA A 429 -16.69 7.89 5.58
N ASP A 430 -17.15 7.90 4.33
CA ASP A 430 -17.20 9.09 3.48
C ASP A 430 -18.13 10.16 4.06
N LEU A 431 -19.32 9.78 4.51
CA LEU A 431 -20.24 10.71 5.18
C LEU A 431 -19.59 11.35 6.41
N ALA A 432 -18.98 10.54 7.27
CA ALA A 432 -18.27 11.04 8.45
C ALA A 432 -17.11 11.97 8.08
N GLY A 433 -16.28 11.57 7.10
CA GLY A 433 -15.16 12.36 6.63
C GLY A 433 -15.60 13.70 6.02
N ILE A 434 -16.60 13.68 5.12
CA ILE A 434 -17.11 14.90 4.49
C ILE A 434 -17.81 15.81 5.50
N ALA A 435 -18.59 15.25 6.43
CA ALA A 435 -19.25 16.01 7.50
C ALA A 435 -18.20 16.73 8.38
N TYR A 436 -17.14 16.03 8.76
CA TYR A 436 -16.05 16.61 9.54
C TYR A 436 -15.30 17.69 8.78
N TYR A 437 -15.06 17.50 7.47
CA TYR A 437 -14.46 18.52 6.59
C TYR A 437 -15.29 19.79 6.55
N ARG A 438 -16.62 19.67 6.40
CA ARG A 438 -17.55 20.81 6.41
C ARG A 438 -17.57 21.52 7.76
N TYR A 439 -17.70 20.76 8.85
CA TYR A 439 -17.69 21.31 10.21
C TYR A 439 -16.44 22.17 10.49
N ARG A 440 -15.26 21.67 10.14
CA ARG A 440 -14.02 22.42 10.33
C ARG A 440 -13.93 23.68 9.47
N LYS A 441 -14.42 23.61 8.23
CA LYS A 441 -14.45 24.79 7.37
C LYS A 441 -15.28 25.91 7.97
N TYR A 442 -16.41 25.60 8.59
CA TYR A 442 -17.24 26.57 9.30
C TYR A 442 -16.60 27.08 10.60
N ALA A 443 -15.89 26.24 11.33
CA ALA A 443 -15.18 26.66 12.55
C ALA A 443 -14.06 27.66 12.25
N VAL A 444 -13.26 27.40 11.20
CA VAL A 444 -12.15 28.30 10.77
C VAL A 444 -12.67 29.60 10.14
N SER A 445 -13.86 29.64 9.57
CA SER A 445 -14.45 30.87 9.01
C SER A 445 -15.08 31.79 10.06
N ARG A 446 -15.21 31.33 11.31
CA ARG A 446 -15.76 32.10 12.45
C ARG A 446 -14.70 32.64 13.42
N THR A 447 -13.43 32.21 13.26
CA THR A 447 -12.26 32.76 13.92
C THR A 447 -11.46 33.63 12.95
#